data_108d41883d2714cadfbd016278de52d6
#
_entry.id   108d41883d2714cadfbd016278de52d6
#
_cell.length_a   1.000
_cell.length_b   1.000
_cell.length_c   1.000
_cell.angle_alpha   90.00
_cell.angle_beta   90.00
_cell.angle_gamma   90.00
#
_symmetry.space_group_name_H-M   'P 1'
#
loop_
_entity.id
_entity.type
_entity.pdbx_description
1 polymer ?
#
loop_
_entity_poly.entity_id
_entity_poly.type
_entity_poly.pdbx_seq_one_letter_code
_entity_poly.pdbx_strand_id
1 'polypeptide(L)'
;GNRMKTRIIVDSTLDMTESFCRRARVIPPTIHFGQEVLTDGVTITRSQFYERLVSVEAMPTTSQPSPAAFEEAYEEIARAGESAVVITISSKLSGTCQSAQIAAEGYDNIYVVDSQNAANGAGILAEYAILCAEKGMAAPELAAHLKEKRNEICVIGVLDTLEYLKKGGRISKTVAFAGGVLNIKPVVTIEDGRVALIGKARGSRQGNNLLVKKIQEAGGVDFTMPILLGYTGLDDRLMQQYIQDSRELWQDGTERLDSVCIGSVIGTYAGPGAVVAAFFRKGGK
;
A
#
# COMPACT_ATOMS: atom_id res chain seq x y z
N GLY A 1 9.09 -14.89 31.78
CA GLY A 1 10.28 -14.89 30.96
C GLY A 1 10.35 -13.68 30.05
N ASN A 2 11.55 -13.20 29.81
CA ASN A 2 11.76 -12.07 28.90
C ASN A 2 11.50 -12.55 27.47
N ARG A 3 10.34 -12.17 26.91
CA ARG A 3 10.11 -12.34 25.48
C ARG A 3 10.93 -11.32 24.71
N MET A 4 11.54 -11.75 23.62
CA MET A 4 12.17 -10.81 22.69
C MET A 4 11.10 -9.87 22.16
N LYS A 5 11.39 -8.59 22.18
CA LYS A 5 10.50 -7.57 21.59
C LYS A 5 10.37 -7.81 20.10
N THR A 6 9.16 -7.74 19.59
CA THR A 6 8.87 -7.83 18.16
C THR A 6 8.87 -6.45 17.54
N ARG A 7 9.77 -6.22 16.59
CA ARG A 7 9.85 -4.98 15.82
C ARG A 7 9.19 -5.20 14.46
N ILE A 8 8.69 -4.14 13.88
CA ILE A 8 8.08 -4.18 12.54
C ILE A 8 8.95 -3.40 11.57
N ILE A 9 9.33 -4.05 10.48
CA ILE A 9 10.07 -3.44 9.37
C ILE A 9 9.17 -3.47 8.15
N VAL A 10 9.08 -2.37 7.43
CA VAL A 10 8.28 -2.24 6.21
C VAL A 10 9.09 -1.56 5.11
N ASP A 11 8.75 -1.80 3.85
CA ASP A 11 9.21 -0.92 2.80
C ASP A 11 8.25 0.28 2.67
N SER A 12 8.72 1.39 2.10
CA SER A 12 7.95 2.64 2.10
C SER A 12 6.77 2.65 1.13
N THR A 13 6.58 1.60 0.33
CA THR A 13 5.39 1.46 -0.51
C THR A 13 4.14 1.07 0.28
N LEU A 14 4.33 0.66 1.54
CA LEU A 14 3.24 0.39 2.47
C LEU A 14 2.78 1.73 3.05
N ASP A 15 1.67 2.24 2.55
CA ASP A 15 1.13 3.52 3.01
C ASP A 15 0.41 3.34 4.34
N MET A 16 0.92 4.01 5.38
CA MET A 16 0.36 4.03 6.73
C MET A 16 0.19 5.47 7.18
N THR A 17 -0.63 5.68 8.20
CA THR A 17 -0.66 7.00 8.84
C THR A 17 0.70 7.32 9.45
N GLU A 18 1.01 8.60 9.60
CA GLU A 18 2.30 9.05 10.14
C GLU A 18 2.58 8.47 11.52
N SER A 19 1.56 8.38 12.36
CA SER A 19 1.66 7.78 13.69
C SER A 19 2.19 6.34 13.64
N PHE A 20 1.67 5.52 12.74
CA PHE A 20 2.15 4.15 12.56
C PHE A 20 3.54 4.09 11.92
N CYS A 21 3.84 4.97 10.96
CA CYS A 21 5.17 5.03 10.35
C CYS A 21 6.28 5.25 11.37
N ARG A 22 6.03 6.06 12.40
CA ARG A 22 7.00 6.31 13.48
C ARG A 22 7.24 5.09 14.36
N ARG A 23 6.35 4.11 14.34
CA ARG A 23 6.41 2.88 15.15
C ARG A 23 6.98 1.70 14.37
N ALA A 24 7.46 1.93 13.16
CA ALA A 24 8.07 0.93 12.29
C ALA A 24 9.41 1.41 11.77
N ARG A 25 10.27 0.47 11.38
CA ARG A 25 11.49 0.77 10.63
C ARG A 25 11.13 0.73 9.15
N VAL A 26 11.29 1.83 8.45
CA VAL A 26 10.90 1.97 7.03
C VAL A 26 12.14 1.88 6.14
N ILE A 27 12.10 1.00 5.13
CA ILE A 27 13.16 0.82 4.14
C ILE A 27 12.67 1.41 2.81
N PRO A 28 13.31 2.48 2.31
CA PRO A 28 12.82 3.17 1.13
C PRO A 28 13.36 2.57 -0.18
N PRO A 29 12.49 2.38 -1.19
CA PRO A 29 12.91 2.20 -2.58
C PRO A 29 13.41 3.52 -3.17
N THR A 30 13.86 3.48 -4.42
CA THR A 30 14.33 4.67 -5.15
C THR A 30 13.43 4.98 -6.34
N ILE A 31 13.44 6.25 -6.73
CA ILE A 31 12.70 6.78 -7.88
C ILE A 31 13.69 7.45 -8.81
N HIS A 32 13.56 7.16 -10.09
CA HIS A 32 14.46 7.67 -11.12
C HIS A 32 13.69 8.64 -12.05
N PHE A 33 14.09 9.89 -12.07
CA PHE A 33 13.67 10.86 -13.07
C PHE A 33 14.86 11.09 -14.03
N GLY A 34 14.88 10.38 -15.16
CA GLY A 34 16.03 10.40 -16.06
C GLY A 34 17.27 9.87 -15.35
N GLN A 35 18.31 10.71 -15.25
CA GLN A 35 19.58 10.37 -14.58
C GLN A 35 19.54 10.65 -13.07
N GLU A 36 18.52 11.34 -12.60
CA GLU A 36 18.38 11.69 -11.19
C GLU A 36 17.80 10.53 -10.40
N VAL A 37 18.49 10.13 -9.33
CA VAL A 37 18.08 9.04 -8.44
C VAL A 37 17.68 9.63 -7.10
N LEU A 38 16.44 9.42 -6.71
CA LEU A 38 15.88 9.96 -5.47
C LEU A 38 15.42 8.82 -4.56
N THR A 39 15.55 9.03 -3.25
CA THR A 39 15.10 8.06 -2.24
C THR A 39 13.72 8.46 -1.75
N ASP A 40 12.77 7.54 -1.87
CA ASP A 40 11.37 7.76 -1.51
C ASP A 40 11.22 8.22 -0.06
N GLY A 41 10.58 9.37 0.13
CA GLY A 41 10.33 9.94 1.46
C GLY A 41 11.56 10.52 2.16
N VAL A 42 12.74 10.41 1.58
CA VAL A 42 14.02 10.91 2.14
C VAL A 42 14.53 12.12 1.37
N THR A 43 14.78 11.96 0.07
CA THR A 43 15.26 13.05 -0.79
C THR A 43 14.19 13.62 -1.71
N ILE A 44 13.00 13.03 -1.69
CA ILE A 44 11.83 13.56 -2.37
C ILE A 44 10.58 13.34 -1.50
N THR A 45 9.82 14.42 -1.26
CA THR A 45 8.53 14.33 -0.56
C THR A 45 7.42 13.91 -1.52
N ARG A 46 6.26 13.51 -0.97
CA ARG A 46 5.08 13.20 -1.80
C ARG A 46 4.65 14.39 -2.64
N SER A 47 4.58 15.58 -2.07
CA SER A 47 4.22 16.81 -2.80
C SER A 47 5.19 17.10 -3.94
N GLN A 48 6.49 17.03 -3.67
CA GLN A 48 7.53 17.23 -4.69
C GLN A 48 7.41 16.20 -5.82
N PHE A 49 7.13 14.95 -5.47
CA PHE A 49 6.94 13.88 -6.45
C PHE A 49 5.75 14.18 -7.38
N TYR A 50 4.58 14.50 -6.82
CA TYR A 50 3.39 14.76 -7.66
C TYR A 50 3.53 16.02 -8.49
N GLU A 51 4.20 17.07 -7.99
CA GLU A 51 4.53 18.25 -8.80
C GLU A 51 5.37 17.87 -10.01
N ARG A 52 6.38 17.03 -9.82
CA ARG A 52 7.23 16.57 -10.92
C ARG A 52 6.49 15.62 -11.86
N LEU A 53 5.69 14.71 -11.33
CA LEU A 53 4.95 13.73 -12.13
C LEU A 53 4.03 14.40 -13.16
N VAL A 54 3.33 15.46 -12.77
CA VAL A 54 2.42 16.18 -13.67
C VAL A 54 3.13 17.09 -14.66
N SER A 55 4.39 17.45 -14.41
CA SER A 55 5.16 18.38 -15.23
C SER A 55 6.19 17.72 -16.15
N VAL A 56 6.50 16.42 -15.99
CA VAL A 56 7.54 15.76 -16.78
C VAL A 56 6.99 15.11 -18.04
N GLU A 57 7.80 15.09 -19.10
CA GLU A 57 7.43 14.47 -20.38
C GLU A 57 7.61 12.94 -20.33
N ALA A 58 8.61 12.46 -19.60
CA ALA A 58 8.91 11.04 -19.46
C ALA A 58 8.50 10.54 -18.08
N MET A 59 7.89 9.36 -18.01
CA MET A 59 7.54 8.72 -16.75
C MET A 59 8.79 8.41 -15.92
N PRO A 60 8.73 8.60 -14.59
CA PRO A 60 9.76 8.08 -13.71
C PRO A 60 9.74 6.55 -13.69
N THR A 61 10.83 5.95 -13.26
CA THR A 61 10.93 4.53 -12.95
C THR A 61 11.27 4.34 -11.48
N THR A 62 11.12 3.13 -10.98
CA THR A 62 11.38 2.81 -9.57
C THR A 62 12.32 1.62 -9.46
N SER A 63 13.05 1.55 -8.35
CA SER A 63 13.90 0.40 -8.02
C SER A 63 13.64 -0.05 -6.60
N GLN A 64 13.58 -1.37 -6.40
CA GLN A 64 13.42 -1.97 -5.08
C GLN A 64 14.64 -1.68 -4.19
N PRO A 65 14.47 -1.70 -2.86
CA PRO A 65 15.60 -1.69 -1.95
C PRO A 65 16.49 -2.91 -2.17
N SER A 66 17.79 -2.73 -2.03
CA SER A 66 18.75 -3.85 -2.12
C SER A 66 18.67 -4.75 -0.88
N PRO A 67 19.17 -6.00 -0.97
CA PRO A 67 19.36 -6.81 0.24
C PRO A 67 20.18 -6.12 1.32
N ALA A 68 21.22 -5.36 0.93
CA ALA A 68 22.08 -4.63 1.87
C ALA A 68 21.29 -3.62 2.71
N ALA A 69 20.29 -2.95 2.12
CA ALA A 69 19.44 -2.00 2.84
C ALA A 69 18.62 -2.70 3.94
N PHE A 70 18.12 -3.90 3.66
CA PHE A 70 17.44 -4.71 4.67
C PHE A 70 18.41 -5.26 5.73
N GLU A 71 19.59 -5.71 5.32
CA GLU A 71 20.61 -6.23 6.25
C GLU A 71 21.00 -5.21 7.30
N GLU A 72 21.13 -3.94 6.93
CA GLU A 72 21.42 -2.85 7.87
C GLU A 72 20.37 -2.79 8.99
N ALA A 73 19.09 -2.88 8.65
CA ALA A 73 18.00 -2.90 9.62
C ALA A 73 18.01 -4.18 10.45
N TYR A 74 18.28 -5.34 9.84
CA TYR A 74 18.33 -6.62 10.53
C TYR A 74 19.47 -6.67 11.54
N GLU A 75 20.60 -6.07 11.20
CA GLU A 75 21.74 -5.98 12.09
C GLU A 75 21.40 -5.15 13.35
N GLU A 76 20.68 -4.05 13.18
CA GLU A 76 20.19 -3.24 14.30
C GLU A 76 19.30 -4.07 15.24
N ILE A 77 18.40 -4.88 14.67
CA ILE A 77 17.49 -5.75 15.43
C ILE A 77 18.29 -6.81 16.20
N ALA A 78 19.25 -7.44 15.53
CA ALA A 78 20.09 -8.49 16.15
C ALA A 78 20.93 -7.93 17.31
N ARG A 79 21.53 -6.77 17.14
CA ARG A 79 22.32 -6.10 18.18
C ARG A 79 21.49 -5.72 19.40
N ALA A 80 20.22 -5.37 19.19
CA ALA A 80 19.30 -5.04 20.27
C ALA A 80 18.78 -6.29 21.00
N GLY A 81 19.09 -7.50 20.50
CA GLY A 81 18.54 -8.74 21.04
C GLY A 81 17.04 -8.89 20.81
N GLU A 82 16.54 -8.29 19.72
CA GLU A 82 15.12 -8.27 19.40
C GLU A 82 14.83 -9.16 18.19
N SER A 83 13.55 -9.36 17.87
CA SER A 83 13.09 -10.05 16.67
C SER A 83 12.29 -9.09 15.80
N ALA A 84 12.16 -9.39 14.53
CA ALA A 84 11.37 -8.55 13.63
C ALA A 84 10.51 -9.36 12.65
N VAL A 85 9.36 -8.79 12.34
CA VAL A 85 8.54 -9.19 11.20
C VAL A 85 8.70 -8.11 10.14
N VAL A 86 9.05 -8.52 8.93
CA VAL A 86 9.26 -7.64 7.78
C VAL A 86 8.08 -7.81 6.84
N ILE A 87 7.40 -6.73 6.52
CA ILE A 87 6.24 -6.76 5.64
C ILE A 87 6.55 -5.94 4.40
N THR A 88 6.39 -6.56 3.23
CA THR A 88 6.72 -5.93 1.95
C THR A 88 5.50 -5.82 1.04
N ILE A 89 5.62 -4.96 0.04
CA ILE A 89 4.71 -4.95 -1.11
C ILE A 89 4.68 -6.34 -1.75
N SER A 90 3.57 -6.68 -2.43
CA SER A 90 3.42 -7.93 -3.15
C SER A 90 4.66 -8.30 -3.96
N SER A 91 5.11 -9.54 -3.81
CA SER A 91 6.24 -10.10 -4.56
C SER A 91 5.96 -10.17 -6.07
N LYS A 92 4.71 -10.12 -6.47
CA LYS A 92 4.31 -10.11 -7.89
C LYS A 92 4.36 -8.71 -8.50
N LEU A 93 4.47 -7.66 -7.69
CA LEU A 93 4.57 -6.27 -8.14
C LEU A 93 5.99 -5.73 -8.09
N SER A 94 6.84 -6.28 -7.23
CA SER A 94 8.21 -5.78 -7.02
C SER A 94 9.12 -6.89 -6.49
N GLY A 95 10.42 -6.77 -6.74
CA GLY A 95 11.44 -7.64 -6.16
C GLY A 95 11.80 -7.32 -4.70
N THR A 96 11.11 -6.37 -4.07
CA THR A 96 11.37 -5.96 -2.68
C THR A 96 11.29 -7.14 -1.70
N CYS A 97 10.26 -7.97 -1.82
CA CYS A 97 10.11 -9.15 -0.95
C CYS A 97 11.30 -10.10 -1.07
N GLN A 98 11.77 -10.34 -2.29
CA GLN A 98 12.94 -11.17 -2.55
C GLN A 98 14.20 -10.58 -1.91
N SER A 99 14.40 -9.26 -2.04
CA SER A 99 15.53 -8.57 -1.38
C SER A 99 15.48 -8.77 0.15
N ALA A 100 14.31 -8.63 0.74
CA ALA A 100 14.11 -8.84 2.17
C ALA A 100 14.40 -10.28 2.59
N GLN A 101 13.98 -11.26 1.79
CA GLN A 101 14.21 -12.69 2.05
C GLN A 101 15.70 -13.07 1.91
N ILE A 102 16.38 -12.59 0.88
CA ILE A 102 17.82 -12.82 0.68
C ILE A 102 18.59 -12.30 1.88
N ALA A 103 18.30 -11.08 2.32
CA ALA A 103 18.92 -10.48 3.49
C ALA A 103 18.66 -11.28 4.77
N ALA A 104 17.51 -11.91 4.90
CA ALA A 104 17.11 -12.66 6.09
C ALA A 104 17.81 -14.01 6.26
N GLU A 105 18.45 -14.53 5.22
CA GLU A 105 19.13 -15.84 5.26
C GLU A 105 20.19 -15.94 6.35
N GLY A 106 20.83 -14.81 6.72
CA GLY A 106 21.84 -14.77 7.78
C GLY A 106 21.30 -14.52 9.19
N TYR A 107 19.97 -14.52 9.39
CA TYR A 107 19.34 -14.13 10.66
C TYR A 107 18.25 -15.08 11.08
N ASP A 108 18.31 -15.59 12.31
CA ASP A 108 17.33 -16.55 12.84
C ASP A 108 16.07 -15.88 13.41
N ASN A 109 16.12 -14.58 13.63
CA ASN A 109 15.07 -13.81 14.33
C ASN A 109 14.34 -12.83 13.42
N ILE A 110 14.46 -12.97 12.11
CA ILE A 110 13.83 -12.15 11.09
C ILE A 110 12.84 -13.01 10.29
N TYR A 111 11.59 -12.56 10.22
CA TYR A 111 10.50 -13.25 9.55
C TYR A 111 9.90 -12.36 8.49
N VAL A 112 10.00 -12.75 7.23
CA VAL A 112 9.52 -11.96 6.09
C VAL A 112 8.13 -12.42 5.68
N VAL A 113 7.23 -11.46 5.54
CA VAL A 113 5.84 -11.66 5.12
C VAL A 113 5.58 -10.86 3.85
N ASP A 114 5.23 -11.55 2.78
CA ASP A 114 4.69 -10.93 1.58
C ASP A 114 3.26 -10.48 1.87
N SER A 115 2.99 -9.18 1.79
CA SER A 115 1.63 -8.68 2.05
C SER A 115 0.63 -9.15 0.98
N GLN A 116 1.11 -9.53 -0.19
CA GLN A 116 0.30 -9.81 -1.38
C GLN A 116 -0.61 -8.63 -1.74
N ASN A 117 -0.20 -7.45 -1.37
CA ASN A 117 -0.94 -6.21 -1.54
C ASN A 117 0.00 -5.04 -1.83
N ALA A 118 -0.54 -3.84 -1.92
CA ALA A 118 0.21 -2.62 -2.21
C ALA A 118 -0.48 -1.41 -1.55
N ALA A 119 0.22 -0.27 -1.53
CA ALA A 119 -0.32 0.99 -1.05
C ALA A 119 -0.90 0.88 0.38
N ASN A 120 -2.04 1.52 0.61
CA ASN A 120 -2.74 1.43 1.89
C ASN A 120 -3.32 0.04 2.17
N GLY A 121 -3.52 -0.81 1.15
CA GLY A 121 -3.89 -2.21 1.35
C GLY A 121 -2.81 -3.01 2.07
N ALA A 122 -1.56 -2.83 1.70
CA ALA A 122 -0.43 -3.40 2.44
C ALA A 122 -0.19 -2.63 3.75
N GLY A 123 -0.43 -1.33 3.74
CA GLY A 123 -0.28 -0.46 4.91
C GLY A 123 -1.13 -0.88 6.09
N ILE A 124 -2.40 -1.23 5.87
CA ILE A 124 -3.27 -1.67 6.99
C ILE A 124 -2.86 -3.01 7.57
N LEU A 125 -2.24 -3.89 6.79
CA LEU A 125 -1.64 -5.12 7.33
C LEU A 125 -0.50 -4.78 8.28
N ALA A 126 0.35 -3.82 7.89
CA ALA A 126 1.45 -3.36 8.74
C ALA A 126 0.94 -2.64 9.99
N GLU A 127 -0.09 -1.82 9.89
CA GLU A 127 -0.73 -1.18 11.06
C GLU A 127 -1.24 -2.22 12.04
N TYR A 128 -1.93 -3.24 11.54
CA TYR A 128 -2.40 -4.36 12.36
C TYR A 128 -1.24 -5.11 13.01
N ALA A 129 -0.17 -5.35 12.27
CA ALA A 129 1.03 -6.01 12.79
C ALA A 129 1.66 -5.23 13.94
N ILE A 130 1.75 -3.91 13.82
CA ILE A 130 2.26 -3.03 14.87
C ILE A 130 1.41 -3.16 16.14
N LEU A 131 0.09 -3.15 16.00
CA LEU A 131 -0.82 -3.32 17.14
C LEU A 131 -0.63 -4.67 17.83
N CYS A 132 -0.48 -5.75 17.07
CA CYS A 132 -0.23 -7.10 17.61
C CYS A 132 1.11 -7.17 18.33
N ALA A 133 2.16 -6.60 17.73
CA ALA A 133 3.51 -6.57 18.32
C ALA A 133 3.52 -5.81 19.66
N GLU A 134 2.81 -4.69 19.71
CA GLU A 134 2.70 -3.87 20.93
C GLU A 134 1.93 -4.57 22.05
N LYS A 135 1.06 -5.52 21.69
CA LYS A 135 0.37 -6.39 22.66
C LYS A 135 1.22 -7.59 23.11
N GLY A 136 2.43 -7.70 22.59
CA GLY A 136 3.38 -8.73 23.00
C GLY A 136 3.37 -10.00 22.15
N MET A 137 2.76 -9.99 20.97
CA MET A 137 2.79 -11.17 20.09
C MET A 137 4.22 -11.44 19.62
N ALA A 138 4.69 -12.67 19.75
CA ALA A 138 6.03 -13.06 19.33
C ALA A 138 6.15 -13.03 17.79
N ALA A 139 7.34 -12.73 17.29
CA ALA A 139 7.56 -12.55 15.85
C ALA A 139 7.17 -13.77 14.99
N PRO A 140 7.53 -15.01 15.33
CA PRO A 140 7.12 -16.15 14.51
C PRO A 140 5.61 -16.36 14.50
N GLU A 141 4.94 -16.16 15.63
CA GLU A 141 3.49 -16.25 15.75
C GLU A 141 2.83 -15.14 14.92
N LEU A 142 3.34 -13.90 15.02
CA LEU A 142 2.83 -12.77 14.26
C LEU A 142 2.98 -12.99 12.76
N ALA A 143 4.13 -13.45 12.30
CA ALA A 143 4.37 -13.74 10.89
C ALA A 143 3.36 -14.76 10.33
N ALA A 144 3.11 -15.84 11.05
CA ALA A 144 2.12 -16.85 10.68
C ALA A 144 0.70 -16.26 10.65
N HIS A 145 0.36 -15.45 11.65
CA HIS A 145 -0.93 -14.80 11.77
C HIS A 145 -1.19 -13.83 10.60
N LEU A 146 -0.18 -13.05 10.21
CA LEU A 146 -0.30 -12.10 9.11
C LEU A 146 -0.48 -12.80 7.75
N LYS A 147 0.11 -13.96 7.56
CA LYS A 147 -0.06 -14.76 6.33
C LYS A 147 -1.50 -15.25 6.14
N GLU A 148 -2.26 -15.36 7.21
CA GLU A 148 -3.70 -15.64 7.16
C GLU A 148 -4.50 -14.35 7.02
N LYS A 149 -4.20 -13.34 7.83
CA LYS A 149 -4.91 -12.06 7.85
C LYS A 149 -4.86 -11.28 6.53
N ARG A 150 -3.75 -11.38 5.80
CA ARG A 150 -3.62 -10.72 4.49
C ARG A 150 -4.73 -11.11 3.50
N ASN A 151 -5.30 -12.31 3.63
CA ASN A 151 -6.37 -12.78 2.77
C ASN A 151 -7.72 -12.08 3.04
N GLU A 152 -7.86 -11.43 4.17
CA GLU A 152 -9.07 -10.70 4.56
C GLU A 152 -9.07 -9.26 4.05
N ILE A 153 -7.94 -8.77 3.55
CA ILE A 153 -7.79 -7.40 3.08
C ILE A 153 -8.43 -7.23 1.71
N CYS A 154 -9.19 -6.16 1.59
CA CYS A 154 -9.71 -5.67 0.32
C CYS A 154 -9.16 -4.27 0.08
N VAL A 155 -8.65 -4.02 -1.11
CA VAL A 155 -8.24 -2.69 -1.56
C VAL A 155 -8.90 -2.42 -2.90
N ILE A 156 -9.60 -1.30 -3.00
CA ILE A 156 -10.33 -0.94 -4.21
C ILE A 156 -10.04 0.52 -4.52
N GLY A 157 -9.66 0.81 -5.76
CA GLY A 157 -9.31 2.15 -6.18
C GLY A 157 -10.06 2.61 -7.43
N VAL A 158 -10.43 3.89 -7.44
CA VAL A 158 -10.87 4.59 -8.63
C VAL A 158 -9.69 5.40 -9.14
N LEU A 159 -9.22 5.10 -10.34
CA LEU A 159 -8.08 5.78 -10.94
C LEU A 159 -8.56 6.80 -11.98
N ASP A 160 -7.72 7.79 -12.26
CA ASP A 160 -7.99 8.71 -13.37
C ASP A 160 -7.80 8.01 -14.72
N THR A 161 -6.77 7.17 -14.83
CA THR A 161 -6.39 6.47 -16.06
C THR A 161 -5.58 5.21 -15.74
N LEU A 162 -5.54 4.25 -16.68
CA LEU A 162 -4.65 3.08 -16.60
C LEU A 162 -3.28 3.32 -17.23
N GLU A 163 -3.04 4.50 -17.82
CA GLU A 163 -1.80 4.75 -18.55
C GLU A 163 -0.53 4.52 -17.75
N TYR A 164 -0.54 4.97 -16.49
CA TYR A 164 0.63 4.83 -15.61
C TYR A 164 0.91 3.36 -15.28
N LEU A 165 -0.12 2.58 -15.01
CA LEU A 165 0.01 1.13 -14.78
C LEU A 165 0.51 0.39 -16.01
N LYS A 166 0.00 0.73 -17.19
CA LYS A 166 0.41 0.12 -18.46
C LYS A 166 1.85 0.47 -18.80
N LYS A 167 2.22 1.75 -18.75
CA LYS A 167 3.57 2.22 -19.03
C LYS A 167 4.58 1.67 -18.01
N GLY A 168 4.17 1.56 -16.75
CA GLY A 168 4.97 0.99 -15.68
C GLY A 168 5.06 -0.53 -15.67
N GLY A 169 4.28 -1.21 -16.52
CA GLY A 169 4.31 -2.67 -16.65
C GLY A 169 3.71 -3.43 -15.46
N ARG A 170 2.87 -2.79 -14.64
CA ARG A 170 2.24 -3.44 -13.46
C ARG A 170 0.79 -3.84 -13.68
N ILE A 171 0.28 -3.65 -14.90
CA ILE A 171 -0.97 -4.25 -15.37
C ILE A 171 -0.73 -4.79 -16.77
N SER A 172 -1.46 -5.85 -17.14
CA SER A 172 -1.32 -6.46 -18.46
C SER A 172 -1.62 -5.44 -19.58
N LYS A 173 -0.75 -5.39 -20.60
CA LYS A 173 -0.95 -4.56 -21.79
C LYS A 173 -2.17 -4.98 -22.60
N THR A 174 -2.66 -6.23 -22.40
CA THR A 174 -3.85 -6.75 -23.09
C THR A 174 -5.15 -6.34 -22.41
N VAL A 175 -5.09 -5.71 -21.23
CA VAL A 175 -6.29 -5.19 -20.57
C VAL A 175 -6.91 -4.12 -21.47
N ALA A 176 -8.11 -4.42 -21.97
CA ALA A 176 -8.87 -3.50 -22.78
C ALA A 176 -9.53 -2.44 -21.91
N PHE A 177 -9.23 -1.19 -22.19
CA PHE A 177 -9.84 -0.05 -21.53
C PHE A 177 -10.03 1.08 -22.56
N ALA A 178 -11.18 1.74 -22.49
CA ALA A 178 -11.53 2.83 -23.41
C ALA A 178 -10.78 4.13 -23.04
N GLY A 179 -9.45 4.07 -23.02
CA GLY A 179 -8.53 5.12 -22.53
C GLY A 179 -8.45 6.33 -23.43
N GLY A 180 -9.27 6.67 -24.25
CA GLY A 180 -9.37 7.92 -25.01
C GLY A 180 -10.73 8.56 -24.87
N VAL A 181 -11.65 7.91 -24.12
CA VAL A 181 -12.98 8.44 -23.88
C VAL A 181 -12.94 9.32 -22.65
N LEU A 182 -13.34 10.56 -22.81
CA LEU A 182 -13.36 11.56 -21.75
C LEU A 182 -14.18 11.09 -20.55
N ASN A 183 -13.61 11.25 -19.35
CA ASN A 183 -14.23 10.93 -18.07
C ASN A 183 -14.50 9.45 -17.78
N ILE A 184 -13.87 8.53 -18.48
CA ILE A 184 -13.94 7.10 -18.10
C ILE A 184 -12.88 6.83 -17.03
N LYS A 185 -13.35 6.41 -15.86
CA LYS A 185 -12.49 6.10 -14.69
C LYS A 185 -12.40 4.59 -14.51
N PRO A 186 -11.19 4.01 -14.50
CA PRO A 186 -11.02 2.59 -14.17
C PRO A 186 -11.17 2.36 -12.67
N VAL A 187 -11.78 1.22 -12.32
CA VAL A 187 -11.85 0.74 -10.93
C VAL A 187 -11.01 -0.53 -10.85
N VAL A 188 -10.06 -0.53 -9.93
CA VAL A 188 -9.07 -1.60 -9.80
C VAL A 188 -9.06 -2.17 -8.39
N THR A 189 -8.53 -3.39 -8.26
CA THR A 189 -8.25 -4.04 -6.99
C THR A 189 -6.92 -4.78 -7.09
N ILE A 190 -6.50 -5.38 -5.98
CA ILE A 190 -5.39 -6.34 -5.96
C ILE A 190 -5.98 -7.73 -5.76
N GLU A 191 -5.74 -8.63 -6.69
CA GLU A 191 -6.13 -10.05 -6.63
C GLU A 191 -4.89 -10.91 -6.80
N ASP A 192 -4.68 -11.86 -5.89
CA ASP A 192 -3.52 -12.75 -5.90
C ASP A 192 -2.19 -11.98 -6.05
N GLY A 193 -2.11 -10.82 -5.41
CA GLY A 193 -0.93 -9.96 -5.42
C GLY A 193 -0.73 -9.13 -6.69
N ARG A 194 -1.68 -9.13 -7.61
CA ARG A 194 -1.60 -8.38 -8.88
C ARG A 194 -2.73 -7.39 -9.02
N VAL A 195 -2.48 -6.31 -9.77
CA VAL A 195 -3.53 -5.34 -10.09
C VAL A 195 -4.51 -5.94 -11.10
N ALA A 196 -5.80 -5.84 -10.79
CA ALA A 196 -6.89 -6.30 -11.65
C ALA A 196 -7.89 -5.17 -11.90
N LEU A 197 -8.32 -5.03 -13.16
CA LEU A 197 -9.39 -4.10 -13.52
C LEU A 197 -10.73 -4.79 -13.23
N ILE A 198 -11.54 -4.20 -12.36
CA ILE A 198 -12.84 -4.77 -11.93
C ILE A 198 -14.04 -3.95 -12.36
N GLY A 199 -13.82 -2.81 -12.97
CA GLY A 199 -14.91 -1.97 -13.45
C GLY A 199 -14.42 -0.72 -14.12
N LYS A 200 -15.37 0.00 -14.70
CA LYS A 200 -15.14 1.32 -15.29
C LYS A 200 -16.39 2.17 -15.06
N ALA A 201 -16.17 3.46 -14.87
CA ALA A 201 -17.24 4.38 -14.56
C ALA A 201 -17.09 5.68 -15.35
N ARG A 202 -18.21 6.31 -15.66
CA ARG A 202 -18.20 7.62 -16.31
C ARG A 202 -18.20 8.69 -15.23
N GLY A 203 -17.03 9.33 -15.05
CA GLY A 203 -16.84 10.40 -14.09
C GLY A 203 -16.65 9.92 -12.64
N SER A 204 -16.27 10.85 -11.78
CA SER A 204 -15.91 10.56 -10.39
C SER A 204 -17.10 10.11 -9.54
N ARG A 205 -18.28 10.70 -9.73
CA ARG A 205 -19.47 10.33 -8.95
C ARG A 205 -19.89 8.89 -9.21
N GLN A 206 -19.93 8.46 -10.47
CA GLN A 206 -20.23 7.08 -10.83
C GLN A 206 -19.13 6.14 -10.31
N GLY A 207 -17.87 6.58 -10.38
CA GLY A 207 -16.73 5.86 -9.81
C GLY A 207 -16.88 5.65 -8.30
N ASN A 208 -17.26 6.69 -7.57
CA ASN A 208 -17.49 6.61 -6.12
C ASN A 208 -18.64 5.66 -5.79
N ASN A 209 -19.72 5.70 -6.55
CA ASN A 209 -20.85 4.78 -6.37
C ASN A 209 -20.45 3.33 -6.65
N LEU A 210 -19.65 3.10 -7.70
CA LEU A 210 -19.14 1.77 -8.02
C LEU A 210 -18.19 1.26 -6.94
N LEU A 211 -17.37 2.14 -6.38
CA LEU A 211 -16.48 1.81 -5.26
C LEU A 211 -17.29 1.33 -4.05
N VAL A 212 -18.35 2.05 -3.67
CA VAL A 212 -19.25 1.65 -2.59
C VAL A 212 -19.88 0.28 -2.87
N LYS A 213 -20.39 0.09 -4.08
CA LYS A 213 -21.00 -1.19 -4.50
C LYS A 213 -20.01 -2.35 -4.38
N LYS A 214 -18.78 -2.17 -4.83
CA LYS A 214 -17.73 -3.19 -4.75
C LYS A 214 -17.37 -3.53 -3.31
N ILE A 215 -17.34 -2.54 -2.43
CA ILE A 215 -17.13 -2.75 -0.99
C ILE A 215 -18.25 -3.61 -0.39
N GLN A 216 -19.49 -3.30 -0.72
CA GLN A 216 -20.65 -4.07 -0.27
C GLN A 216 -20.65 -5.49 -0.82
N GLU A 217 -20.31 -5.68 -2.10
CA GLU A 217 -20.17 -6.99 -2.73
C GLU A 217 -19.07 -7.84 -2.09
N ALA A 218 -18.00 -7.20 -1.59
CA ALA A 218 -16.93 -7.87 -0.87
C ALA A 218 -17.34 -8.34 0.55
N GLY A 219 -18.56 -8.05 0.99
CA GLY A 219 -19.08 -8.46 2.29
C GLY A 219 -19.10 -7.35 3.35
N GLY A 220 -18.69 -6.14 3.00
CA GLY A 220 -18.64 -5.00 3.90
C GLY A 220 -17.35 -4.90 4.69
N VAL A 221 -17.30 -3.91 5.58
CA VAL A 221 -16.11 -3.50 6.32
C VAL A 221 -16.13 -4.04 7.74
N ASP A 222 -15.01 -4.63 8.18
CA ASP A 222 -14.78 -4.92 9.59
C ASP A 222 -14.23 -3.65 10.27
N PHE A 223 -15.11 -2.95 10.99
CA PHE A 223 -14.76 -1.70 11.65
C PHE A 223 -13.93 -1.90 12.94
N THR A 224 -13.68 -3.14 13.35
CA THR A 224 -12.76 -3.43 14.48
C THR A 224 -11.30 -3.48 14.05
N MET A 225 -11.05 -3.46 12.75
CA MET A 225 -9.73 -3.57 12.14
C MET A 225 -9.31 -2.23 11.52
N PRO A 226 -8.01 -2.03 11.25
CA PRO A 226 -7.56 -0.81 10.57
C PRO A 226 -8.26 -0.58 9.23
N ILE A 227 -8.61 0.67 8.98
CA ILE A 227 -9.20 1.16 7.72
C ILE A 227 -8.38 2.36 7.30
N LEU A 228 -8.08 2.46 6.01
CA LEU A 228 -7.27 3.58 5.54
C LEU A 228 -7.69 3.98 4.12
N LEU A 229 -8.06 5.24 3.96
CA LEU A 229 -8.28 5.83 2.65
C LEU A 229 -6.99 6.43 2.13
N GLY A 230 -6.79 6.38 0.83
CA GLY A 230 -5.61 6.97 0.19
C GLY A 230 -6.00 7.79 -1.03
N TYR A 231 -5.17 8.77 -1.35
CA TYR A 231 -5.30 9.54 -2.58
C TYR A 231 -3.93 9.76 -3.20
N THR A 232 -3.91 9.99 -4.51
CA THR A 232 -2.71 10.41 -5.24
C THR A 232 -2.91 11.80 -5.81
N GLY A 233 -1.84 12.56 -5.93
CA GLY A 233 -1.88 13.90 -6.49
C GLY A 233 -1.54 14.99 -5.48
N LEU A 234 -1.80 16.22 -5.87
CA LEU A 234 -1.38 17.41 -5.12
C LEU A 234 -2.35 17.80 -4.00
N ASP A 235 -3.60 17.33 -4.07
CA ASP A 235 -4.61 17.61 -3.06
C ASP A 235 -5.56 16.42 -2.88
N ASP A 236 -6.37 16.47 -1.83
CA ASP A 236 -7.29 15.40 -1.43
C ASP A 236 -8.75 15.63 -1.84
N ARG A 237 -9.02 16.56 -2.75
CA ARG A 237 -10.40 16.95 -3.09
C ARG A 237 -11.26 15.78 -3.55
N LEU A 238 -10.71 14.91 -4.42
CA LEU A 238 -11.43 13.72 -4.92
C LEU A 238 -11.73 12.73 -3.81
N MET A 239 -10.80 12.56 -2.87
CA MET A 239 -11.01 11.70 -1.70
C MET A 239 -12.08 12.27 -0.76
N GLN A 240 -12.07 13.58 -0.50
CA GLN A 240 -13.10 14.23 0.32
C GLN A 240 -14.47 14.10 -0.33
N GLN A 241 -14.56 14.24 -1.66
CA GLN A 241 -15.80 14.01 -2.37
C GLN A 241 -16.25 12.56 -2.26
N TYR A 242 -15.32 11.60 -2.35
CA TYR A 242 -15.61 10.18 -2.13
C TYR A 242 -16.19 9.93 -0.73
N ILE A 243 -15.57 10.50 0.31
CA ILE A 243 -16.05 10.34 1.70
C ILE A 243 -17.50 10.85 1.82
N GLN A 244 -17.78 11.99 1.23
CA GLN A 244 -19.12 12.57 1.25
C GLN A 244 -20.13 11.71 0.48
N ASP A 245 -19.77 11.23 -0.70
CA ASP A 245 -20.62 10.37 -1.53
C ASP A 245 -20.88 9.00 -0.91
N SER A 246 -19.97 8.53 -0.05
CA SER A 246 -20.01 7.20 0.57
C SER A 246 -20.31 7.23 2.08
N ARG A 247 -20.69 8.37 2.62
CA ARG A 247 -20.87 8.54 4.08
C ARG A 247 -21.73 7.48 4.75
N GLU A 248 -22.75 6.99 4.10
CA GLU A 248 -23.63 5.95 4.64
C GLU A 248 -22.91 4.63 4.92
N LEU A 249 -21.85 4.36 4.15
CA LEU A 249 -21.02 3.18 4.35
C LEU A 249 -20.18 3.27 5.64
N TRP A 250 -19.77 4.47 6.03
CA TRP A 250 -18.79 4.69 7.10
C TRP A 250 -19.38 5.22 8.40
N GLN A 251 -20.45 6.00 8.32
CA GLN A 251 -20.95 6.84 9.43
C GLN A 251 -21.30 6.09 10.71
N ASP A 252 -21.82 4.86 10.60
CA ASP A 252 -22.22 4.06 11.77
C ASP A 252 -21.09 3.17 12.29
N GLY A 253 -20.02 3.02 11.54
CA GLY A 253 -18.92 2.13 11.87
C GLY A 253 -17.70 2.84 12.45
N THR A 254 -17.53 4.11 12.14
CA THR A 254 -16.40 4.90 12.63
C THR A 254 -16.76 6.38 12.71
N GLU A 255 -16.24 7.03 13.73
CA GLU A 255 -16.39 8.49 13.88
C GLU A 255 -15.42 9.25 12.99
N ARG A 256 -14.32 8.61 12.60
CA ARG A 256 -13.25 9.22 11.83
C ARG A 256 -12.61 8.21 10.89
N LEU A 257 -12.54 8.58 9.62
CA LEU A 257 -11.75 7.83 8.63
C LEU A 257 -10.34 8.41 8.55
N ASP A 258 -9.36 7.57 8.79
CA ASP A 258 -7.97 7.94 8.56
C ASP A 258 -7.67 7.96 7.07
N SER A 259 -6.79 8.85 6.66
CA SER A 259 -6.40 9.00 5.26
C SER A 259 -4.92 9.32 5.12
N VAL A 260 -4.36 8.99 3.96
CA VAL A 260 -2.97 9.25 3.60
C VAL A 260 -2.88 9.73 2.15
N CYS A 261 -1.87 10.55 1.90
CA CYS A 261 -1.37 10.75 0.54
C CYS A 261 -0.52 9.53 0.18
N ILE A 262 -0.89 8.83 -0.89
CA ILE A 262 -0.15 7.65 -1.36
C ILE A 262 1.26 8.08 -1.80
N GLY A 263 2.25 7.28 -1.41
CA GLY A 263 3.66 7.57 -1.65
C GLY A 263 4.06 7.51 -3.12
N SER A 264 5.28 7.98 -3.39
CA SER A 264 5.76 8.23 -4.75
C SER A 264 5.92 6.97 -5.60
N VAL A 265 6.33 5.85 -5.01
CA VAL A 265 6.51 4.61 -5.78
C VAL A 265 5.18 4.12 -6.32
N ILE A 266 4.17 3.98 -5.44
CA ILE A 266 2.83 3.61 -5.87
C ILE A 266 2.24 4.69 -6.79
N GLY A 267 2.47 5.97 -6.49
CA GLY A 267 2.01 7.09 -7.32
C GLY A 267 2.52 7.05 -8.75
N THR A 268 3.73 6.50 -8.96
CA THR A 268 4.30 6.29 -10.30
C THR A 268 3.39 5.39 -11.16
N TYR A 269 2.77 4.39 -10.53
CA TYR A 269 1.92 3.41 -11.22
C TYR A 269 0.43 3.76 -11.20
N ALA A 270 -0.05 4.34 -10.11
CA ALA A 270 -1.44 4.75 -10.00
C ALA A 270 -1.74 6.03 -10.77
N GLY A 271 -0.76 6.92 -10.90
CA GLY A 271 -0.94 8.25 -11.46
C GLY A 271 -1.69 9.17 -10.49
N PRO A 272 -1.73 10.48 -10.80
CA PRO A 272 -2.46 11.45 -9.97
C PRO A 272 -3.97 11.26 -10.13
N GLY A 273 -4.73 11.68 -9.12
CA GLY A 273 -6.19 11.68 -9.18
C GLY A 273 -6.85 10.36 -8.78
N ALA A 274 -6.12 9.46 -8.12
CA ALA A 274 -6.68 8.21 -7.60
C ALA A 274 -7.28 8.40 -6.20
N VAL A 275 -8.31 7.61 -5.90
CA VAL A 275 -8.88 7.44 -4.56
C VAL A 275 -8.94 5.94 -4.27
N VAL A 276 -8.36 5.52 -3.15
CA VAL A 276 -8.19 4.11 -2.81
C VAL A 276 -8.70 3.84 -1.41
N ALA A 277 -9.61 2.88 -1.26
CA ALA A 277 -10.11 2.43 0.03
C ALA A 277 -9.49 1.08 0.38
N ALA A 278 -8.95 0.96 1.59
CA ALA A 278 -8.40 -0.28 2.11
C ALA A 278 -9.07 -0.63 3.44
N PHE A 279 -9.47 -1.88 3.57
CA PHE A 279 -10.17 -2.38 4.76
C PHE A 279 -10.03 -3.90 4.86
N PHE A 280 -10.31 -4.43 6.06
CA PHE A 280 -10.48 -5.86 6.25
C PHE A 280 -11.96 -6.21 6.04
N ARG A 281 -12.22 -7.30 5.31
CA ARG A 281 -13.60 -7.72 5.05
C ARG A 281 -14.28 -8.19 6.32
N LYS A 282 -15.53 -7.83 6.47
CA LYS A 282 -16.40 -8.32 7.55
C LYS A 282 -16.57 -9.83 7.40
N GLY A 283 -16.42 -10.57 8.51
CA GLY A 283 -16.52 -12.02 8.51
C GLY A 283 -15.24 -12.75 8.11
N GLY A 284 -14.14 -12.03 7.82
CA GLY A 284 -12.79 -12.59 7.66
C GLY A 284 -12.54 -13.40 6.39
N LYS A 285 -13.32 -13.21 5.32
CA LYS A 285 -13.11 -13.98 4.08
C LYS A 285 -13.22 -13.13 2.83
#